data_eefc7f75b17e5014b60788670a688418
#
_entry.id   eefc7f75b17e5014b60788670a688418
#
_cell.length_a   1.000
_cell.length_b   1.000
_cell.length_c   1.000
_cell.angle_alpha   90.00
_cell.angle_beta   90.00
_cell.angle_gamma   90.00
#
_symmetry.space_group_name_H-M   'P 1'
#
loop_
_entity.id
_entity.type
_entity.pdbx_description
1 polymer ?
#
loop_
_entity_poly.entity_id
_entity_poly.type
_entity_poly.pdbx_seq_one_letter_code
_entity_poly.pdbx_strand_id
1 'polypeptide(L)'
;MSETTNKLGHRIRTRGARTRRALLDALRALLNTKHLGEIRPADVAVAAGVSAPTFYTYFASVEEGLQLLCEEAGEDFQRLAAHIHADWSGDRAFEAARAYVLEVLNLWNDHGPVLRVEQMLADMGEPAFAESRIRRLRRLHLALERRIAQAHANGLHPEGLNPRLASYETANLVESVAAGFDLMRRADTPEAIIETTAHVVVKLTTGR
;
A
#
# COMPACT_ATOMS: atom_id res chain seq x y z
N MET A 1 -18.32 13.23 -0.43
CA MET A 1 -17.35 14.35 -0.43
C MET A 1 -17.03 14.68 1.02
N SER A 2 -15.87 14.25 1.51
CA SER A 2 -15.43 14.52 2.89
C SER A 2 -15.03 16.00 3.02
N GLU A 3 -15.66 16.74 3.93
CA GLU A 3 -15.29 18.12 4.22
C GLU A 3 -13.93 18.15 4.91
N THR A 4 -12.94 18.70 4.26
CA THR A 4 -11.59 18.85 4.81
C THR A 4 -11.57 20.09 5.72
N THR A 5 -11.43 19.88 7.03
CA THR A 5 -11.29 20.93 8.03
C THR A 5 -9.84 21.06 8.50
N ASN A 6 -9.44 22.25 8.96
CA ASN A 6 -8.17 22.43 9.67
C ASN A 6 -8.33 22.04 11.16
N LYS A 7 -7.20 21.99 11.90
CA LYS A 7 -7.16 21.65 13.33
C LYS A 7 -8.05 22.53 14.23
N LEU A 8 -8.45 23.71 13.77
CA LEU A 8 -9.34 24.67 14.48
C LEU A 8 -10.80 24.52 14.04
N GLY A 9 -11.17 23.49 13.25
CA GLY A 9 -12.53 23.24 12.79
C GLY A 9 -13.01 24.18 11.67
N HIS A 10 -12.14 25.03 11.10
CA HIS A 10 -12.50 25.90 10.00
C HIS A 10 -12.45 25.17 8.65
N ARG A 11 -13.48 25.38 7.81
CA ARG A 11 -13.48 24.90 6.40
C ARG A 11 -12.21 25.37 5.70
N ILE A 12 -11.43 24.43 5.18
CA ILE A 12 -10.24 24.74 4.39
C ILE A 12 -10.73 25.31 3.05
N ARG A 13 -10.57 26.62 2.85
CA ARG A 13 -10.78 27.26 1.56
C ARG A 13 -9.76 26.73 0.54
N THR A 14 -10.02 26.91 -0.76
CA THR A 14 -9.18 26.40 -1.87
C THR A 14 -7.67 26.65 -1.69
N ARG A 15 -7.29 27.79 -1.11
CA ARG A 15 -5.89 28.12 -0.79
C ARG A 15 -5.34 27.23 0.35
N GLY A 16 -6.14 26.96 1.38
CA GLY A 16 -5.76 26.09 2.49
C GLY A 16 -5.59 24.64 2.07
N ALA A 17 -6.48 24.15 1.18
CA ALA A 17 -6.36 22.79 0.62
C ALA A 17 -5.07 22.63 -0.20
N ARG A 18 -4.69 23.65 -0.99
CA ARG A 18 -3.41 23.65 -1.71
C ARG A 18 -2.20 23.62 -0.78
N THR A 19 -2.21 24.40 0.30
CA THR A 19 -1.11 24.42 1.28
C THR A 19 -1.01 23.05 1.98
N ARG A 20 -2.15 22.47 2.40
CA ARG A 20 -2.17 21.13 3.02
C ARG A 20 -1.60 20.08 2.07
N ARG A 21 -1.98 20.13 0.79
CA ARG A 21 -1.45 19.22 -0.23
C ARG A 21 0.05 19.40 -0.43
N ALA A 22 0.53 20.63 -0.56
CA ALA A 22 1.96 20.93 -0.69
C ALA A 22 2.79 20.40 0.49
N LEU A 23 2.27 20.46 1.72
CA LEU A 23 2.92 19.89 2.90
C LEU A 23 2.99 18.36 2.84
N LEU A 24 1.92 17.68 2.41
CA LEU A 24 1.91 16.22 2.24
C LEU A 24 2.86 15.78 1.13
N ASP A 25 2.89 16.48 0.00
CA ASP A 25 3.81 16.19 -1.11
C ASP A 25 5.27 16.41 -0.70
N ALA A 26 5.55 17.46 0.07
CA ALA A 26 6.87 17.72 0.63
C ALA A 26 7.29 16.62 1.61
N LEU A 27 6.41 16.16 2.49
CA LEU A 27 6.68 15.05 3.40
C LEU A 27 6.97 13.77 2.62
N ARG A 28 6.15 13.43 1.61
CA ARG A 28 6.37 12.26 0.74
C ARG A 28 7.75 12.33 0.05
N ALA A 29 8.12 13.51 -0.46
CA ALA A 29 9.43 13.71 -1.10
C ALA A 29 10.59 13.52 -0.11
N LEU A 30 10.48 14.02 1.11
CA LEU A 30 11.52 13.88 2.15
C LEU A 30 11.70 12.42 2.57
N LEU A 31 10.64 11.62 2.62
CA LEU A 31 10.71 10.18 2.95
C LEU A 31 11.49 9.35 1.91
N ASN A 32 11.74 9.87 0.70
CA ASN A 32 12.64 9.22 -0.27
C ASN A 32 14.12 9.34 0.10
N THR A 33 14.49 10.31 0.91
CA THR A 33 15.90 10.67 1.15
C THR A 33 16.31 10.71 2.62
N LYS A 34 15.33 10.70 3.54
CA LYS A 34 15.56 10.81 4.98
C LYS A 34 14.78 9.74 5.74
N HIS A 35 15.31 9.28 6.85
CA HIS A 35 14.56 8.49 7.82
C HIS A 35 13.50 9.37 8.52
N LEU A 36 12.35 8.80 8.89
CA LEU A 36 11.26 9.54 9.53
C LEU A 36 11.73 10.34 10.76
N GLY A 37 12.56 9.74 11.63
CA GLY A 37 13.09 10.40 12.84
C GLY A 37 14.00 11.60 12.58
N GLU A 38 14.48 11.79 11.35
CA GLU A 38 15.30 12.93 10.93
C GLU A 38 14.47 14.07 10.32
N ILE A 39 13.18 13.80 10.00
CA ILE A 39 12.30 14.79 9.37
C ILE A 39 11.62 15.62 10.46
N ARG A 40 11.93 16.93 10.47
CA ARG A 40 11.30 17.88 11.38
C ARG A 40 10.16 18.64 10.68
N PRO A 41 9.15 19.13 11.42
CA PRO A 41 8.11 19.99 10.86
C PRO A 41 8.64 21.18 10.06
N ALA A 42 9.77 21.76 10.50
CA ALA A 42 10.44 22.84 9.79
C ALA A 42 10.98 22.41 8.41
N ASP A 43 11.52 21.19 8.30
CA ASP A 43 12.00 20.66 7.01
C ASP A 43 10.86 20.52 6.02
N VAL A 44 9.71 19.98 6.46
CA VAL A 44 8.50 19.84 5.64
C VAL A 44 7.97 21.20 5.21
N ALA A 45 7.91 22.16 6.13
CA ALA A 45 7.47 23.52 5.82
C ALA A 45 8.35 24.19 4.77
N VAL A 46 9.68 24.10 4.94
CA VAL A 46 10.66 24.65 3.97
C VAL A 46 10.48 24.00 2.60
N ALA A 47 10.38 22.67 2.55
CA ALA A 47 10.20 21.94 1.30
C ALA A 47 8.86 22.28 0.62
N ALA A 48 7.81 22.59 1.39
CA ALA A 48 6.51 23.04 0.90
C ALA A 48 6.44 24.54 0.54
N GLY A 49 7.51 25.31 0.76
CA GLY A 49 7.55 26.75 0.50
C GLY A 49 6.68 27.57 1.48
N VAL A 50 6.52 27.11 2.72
CA VAL A 50 5.74 27.78 3.77
C VAL A 50 6.54 27.96 5.05
N SER A 51 6.02 28.75 6.01
CA SER A 51 6.67 28.92 7.31
C SER A 51 6.40 27.73 8.25
N ALA A 52 7.32 27.46 9.20
CA ALA A 52 7.13 26.43 10.20
C ALA A 52 5.84 26.58 11.04
N PRO A 53 5.40 27.79 11.47
CA PRO A 53 4.08 27.96 12.09
C PRO A 53 2.92 27.53 11.19
N THR A 54 3.05 27.67 9.85
CA THR A 54 2.02 27.23 8.91
C THR A 54 1.85 25.72 8.94
N PHE A 55 2.92 24.93 9.10
CA PHE A 55 2.82 23.48 9.26
C PHE A 55 1.86 23.11 10.41
N TYR A 56 2.05 23.71 11.58
CA TYR A 56 1.24 23.44 12.77
C TYR A 56 -0.22 23.87 12.66
N THR A 57 -0.58 24.69 11.65
CA THR A 57 -1.98 24.98 11.33
C THR A 57 -2.70 23.76 10.74
N TYR A 58 -1.96 22.86 10.08
CA TYR A 58 -2.53 21.70 9.39
C TYR A 58 -2.27 20.37 10.09
N PHE A 59 -1.11 20.22 10.72
CA PHE A 59 -0.68 18.96 11.35
C PHE A 59 -0.10 19.23 12.74
N ALA A 60 -0.38 18.32 13.68
CA ALA A 60 0.23 18.38 15.01
C ALA A 60 1.68 17.92 14.97
N SER A 61 1.99 16.96 14.11
CA SER A 61 3.29 16.33 13.98
C SER A 61 3.53 15.80 12.57
N VAL A 62 4.74 15.34 12.30
CA VAL A 62 5.10 14.68 11.03
C VAL A 62 4.36 13.34 10.90
N GLU A 63 4.17 12.64 12.01
CA GLU A 63 3.46 11.35 12.06
C GLU A 63 1.98 11.51 11.66
N GLU A 64 1.30 12.61 12.05
CA GLU A 64 -0.05 12.90 11.58
C GLU A 64 -0.09 13.09 10.06
N GLY A 65 0.88 13.81 9.51
CA GLY A 65 1.03 13.93 8.05
C GLY A 65 1.26 12.58 7.37
N LEU A 66 2.08 11.72 7.97
CA LEU A 66 2.34 10.37 7.50
C LEU A 66 1.09 9.50 7.52
N GLN A 67 0.28 9.55 8.60
CA GLN A 67 -0.99 8.81 8.68
C GLN A 67 -1.93 9.16 7.53
N LEU A 68 -2.02 10.44 7.16
CA LEU A 68 -2.82 10.87 6.02
C LEU A 68 -2.28 10.37 4.69
N LEU A 69 -0.95 10.29 4.53
CA LEU A 69 -0.34 9.68 3.35
C LEU A 69 -0.61 8.16 3.29
N CYS A 70 -0.63 7.48 4.44
CA CYS A 70 -1.04 6.07 4.53
C CYS A 70 -2.52 5.87 4.16
N GLU A 71 -3.41 6.79 4.56
CA GLU A 71 -4.82 6.77 4.18
C GLU A 71 -5.00 6.94 2.66
N GLU A 72 -4.28 7.89 2.04
CA GLU A 72 -4.28 8.08 0.58
C GLU A 72 -3.80 6.80 -0.14
N ALA A 73 -2.69 6.21 0.29
CA ALA A 73 -2.22 4.94 -0.24
C ALA A 73 -3.27 3.83 -0.05
N GLY A 74 -3.94 3.79 1.11
CA GLY A 74 -5.00 2.84 1.41
C GLY A 74 -6.20 2.95 0.47
N GLU A 75 -6.60 4.15 0.07
CA GLU A 75 -7.67 4.37 -0.92
C GLU A 75 -7.29 3.78 -2.28
N ASP A 76 -6.05 3.98 -2.73
CA ASP A 76 -5.56 3.43 -3.98
C ASP A 76 -5.48 1.90 -3.96
N PHE A 77 -5.08 1.31 -2.84
CA PHE A 77 -5.04 -0.15 -2.65
C PHE A 77 -6.41 -0.84 -2.76
N GLN A 78 -7.52 -0.11 -2.57
CA GLN A 78 -8.86 -0.69 -2.72
C GLN A 78 -9.11 -1.26 -4.13
N ARG A 79 -8.38 -0.78 -5.15
CA ARG A 79 -8.50 -1.25 -6.54
C ARG A 79 -7.99 -2.68 -6.74
N LEU A 80 -7.04 -3.14 -5.90
CA LEU A 80 -6.45 -4.47 -6.02
C LEU A 80 -7.46 -5.61 -5.97
N ALA A 81 -8.53 -5.46 -5.18
CA ALA A 81 -9.58 -6.47 -5.08
C ALA A 81 -10.29 -6.74 -6.43
N ALA A 82 -10.33 -5.76 -7.34
CA ALA A 82 -10.94 -5.94 -8.66
C ALA A 82 -10.18 -6.98 -9.50
N HIS A 83 -8.84 -7.02 -9.44
CA HIS A 83 -8.03 -8.02 -10.13
C HIS A 83 -8.28 -9.43 -9.60
N ILE A 84 -8.53 -9.56 -8.29
CA ILE A 84 -8.84 -10.85 -7.67
C ILE A 84 -10.26 -11.32 -8.02
N HIS A 85 -11.19 -10.39 -8.25
CA HIS A 85 -12.56 -10.69 -8.70
C HIS A 85 -12.67 -10.96 -10.21
N ALA A 86 -11.63 -10.70 -11.00
CA ALA A 86 -11.59 -11.03 -12.41
C ALA A 86 -11.77 -12.53 -12.68
N ASP A 87 -11.86 -12.90 -13.95
CA ASP A 87 -11.93 -14.32 -14.35
C ASP A 87 -10.55 -14.97 -14.26
N TRP A 88 -10.45 -15.98 -13.40
CA TRP A 88 -9.23 -16.78 -13.18
C TRP A 88 -9.37 -18.21 -13.74
N SER A 89 -10.20 -18.42 -14.75
CA SER A 89 -10.38 -19.73 -15.38
C SER A 89 -9.38 -19.97 -16.50
N GLY A 90 -8.78 -21.18 -16.56
CA GLY A 90 -7.82 -21.54 -17.61
C GLY A 90 -6.67 -20.53 -17.72
N ASP A 91 -6.31 -20.16 -18.95
CA ASP A 91 -5.19 -19.24 -19.23
C ASP A 91 -5.43 -17.82 -18.69
N ARG A 92 -6.69 -17.43 -18.47
CA ARG A 92 -7.04 -16.13 -17.88
C ARG A 92 -6.56 -15.96 -16.45
N ALA A 93 -6.31 -17.05 -15.73
CA ALA A 93 -5.77 -17.00 -14.38
C ALA A 93 -4.38 -16.32 -14.35
N PHE A 94 -3.51 -16.66 -15.31
CA PHE A 94 -2.20 -16.03 -15.43
C PHE A 94 -2.30 -14.53 -15.73
N GLU A 95 -3.13 -14.14 -16.70
CA GLU A 95 -3.32 -12.75 -17.07
C GLU A 95 -3.89 -11.92 -15.89
N ALA A 96 -4.85 -12.46 -15.15
CA ALA A 96 -5.40 -11.81 -13.95
C ALA A 96 -4.35 -11.66 -12.84
N ALA A 97 -3.55 -12.70 -12.60
CA ALA A 97 -2.46 -12.66 -11.62
C ALA A 97 -1.38 -11.64 -12.03
N ARG A 98 -1.01 -11.65 -13.31
CA ARG A 98 -0.04 -10.68 -13.87
C ARG A 98 -0.52 -9.24 -13.72
N ALA A 99 -1.79 -8.98 -14.03
CA ALA A 99 -2.39 -7.65 -13.84
C ALA A 99 -2.40 -7.24 -12.36
N TYR A 100 -2.70 -8.15 -11.44
CA TYR A 100 -2.63 -7.91 -10.00
C TYR A 100 -1.20 -7.56 -9.55
N VAL A 101 -0.19 -8.34 -9.98
CA VAL A 101 1.22 -8.09 -9.63
C VAL A 101 1.67 -6.73 -10.15
N LEU A 102 1.35 -6.39 -11.41
CA LEU A 102 1.68 -5.09 -11.99
C LEU A 102 1.03 -3.93 -11.23
N GLU A 103 -0.23 -4.06 -10.83
CA GLU A 103 -0.90 -3.00 -10.05
C GLU A 103 -0.25 -2.82 -8.68
N VAL A 104 0.15 -3.90 -7.99
CA VAL A 104 0.90 -3.78 -6.73
C VAL A 104 2.24 -3.07 -6.95
N LEU A 105 2.97 -3.41 -8.01
CA LEU A 105 4.23 -2.74 -8.35
C LEU A 105 4.03 -1.25 -8.63
N ASN A 106 2.98 -0.86 -9.35
CA ASN A 106 2.64 0.54 -9.60
C ASN A 106 2.34 1.28 -8.28
N LEU A 107 1.53 0.68 -7.40
CA LEU A 107 1.22 1.28 -6.09
C LEU A 107 2.47 1.44 -5.21
N TRP A 108 3.40 0.48 -5.27
CA TRP A 108 4.67 0.60 -4.56
C TRP A 108 5.63 1.61 -5.20
N ASN A 109 5.57 1.81 -6.51
CA ASN A 109 6.29 2.89 -7.18
C ASN A 109 5.78 4.27 -6.72
N ASP A 110 4.47 4.43 -6.57
CA ASP A 110 3.84 5.70 -6.22
C ASP A 110 3.90 6.00 -4.71
N HIS A 111 3.78 4.98 -3.87
CA HIS A 111 3.65 5.12 -2.41
C HIS A 111 4.79 4.45 -1.61
N GLY A 112 5.77 3.83 -2.26
CA GLY A 112 6.79 3.00 -1.61
C GLY A 112 7.46 3.61 -0.38
N PRO A 113 7.91 4.87 -0.38
CA PRO A 113 8.50 5.50 0.81
C PRO A 113 7.55 5.55 2.00
N VAL A 114 6.27 5.85 1.76
CA VAL A 114 5.21 5.88 2.78
C VAL A 114 4.93 4.47 3.30
N LEU A 115 4.76 3.50 2.39
CA LEU A 115 4.46 2.11 2.73
C LEU A 115 5.58 1.43 3.52
N ARG A 116 6.85 1.72 3.21
CA ARG A 116 8.00 1.21 3.98
C ARG A 116 7.98 1.71 5.42
N VAL A 117 7.66 2.98 5.62
CA VAL A 117 7.60 3.57 6.96
C VAL A 117 6.35 3.08 7.70
N GLU A 118 5.19 2.96 7.04
CA GLU A 118 3.99 2.35 7.62
C GLU A 118 4.29 0.93 8.12
N GLN A 119 4.92 0.10 7.27
CA GLN A 119 5.27 -1.28 7.63
C GLN A 119 6.25 -1.32 8.81
N MET A 120 7.31 -0.54 8.76
CA MET A 120 8.30 -0.47 9.84
C MET A 120 7.67 -0.10 11.18
N LEU A 121 6.82 0.93 11.23
CA LEU A 121 6.16 1.37 12.45
C LEU A 121 5.12 0.35 12.94
N ALA A 122 4.39 -0.31 12.04
CA ALA A 122 3.49 -1.40 12.38
C ALA A 122 4.25 -2.59 13.01
N ASP A 123 5.40 -2.97 12.46
CA ASP A 123 6.25 -4.05 12.96
C ASP A 123 6.90 -3.70 14.31
N MET A 124 7.13 -2.40 14.58
CA MET A 124 7.57 -1.89 15.88
C MET A 124 6.44 -1.83 16.92
N GLY A 125 5.21 -2.16 16.54
CA GLY A 125 4.05 -2.22 17.43
C GLY A 125 3.30 -0.89 17.60
N GLU A 126 3.52 0.09 16.71
CA GLU A 126 2.78 1.36 16.72
C GLU A 126 1.33 1.15 16.27
N PRO A 127 0.33 1.26 17.19
CA PRO A 127 -1.03 0.79 16.93
C PRO A 127 -1.69 1.48 15.74
N ALA A 128 -1.50 2.79 15.59
CA ALA A 128 -2.11 3.58 14.51
C ALA A 128 -1.68 3.10 13.12
N PHE A 129 -0.40 2.70 12.96
CA PHE A 129 0.15 2.22 11.70
C PHE A 129 -0.19 0.73 11.45
N ALA A 130 -0.25 -0.08 12.50
CA ALA A 130 -0.75 -1.45 12.41
C ALA A 130 -2.22 -1.47 11.93
N GLU A 131 -3.08 -0.63 12.51
CA GLU A 131 -4.47 -0.49 12.07
C GLU A 131 -4.58 0.08 10.65
N SER A 132 -3.74 1.05 10.28
CA SER A 132 -3.67 1.59 8.92
C SER A 132 -3.39 0.49 7.90
N ARG A 133 -2.35 -0.33 8.14
CA ARG A 133 -1.98 -1.47 7.28
C ARG A 133 -3.10 -2.50 7.17
N ILE A 134 -3.75 -2.84 8.30
CA ILE A 134 -4.89 -3.76 8.32
C ILE A 134 -6.05 -3.20 7.45
N ARG A 135 -6.39 -1.93 7.59
CA ARG A 135 -7.45 -1.30 6.79
C ARG A 135 -7.11 -1.29 5.30
N ARG A 136 -5.86 -0.94 4.96
CA ARG A 136 -5.35 -0.88 3.58
C ARG A 136 -5.51 -2.21 2.86
N LEU A 137 -5.14 -3.32 3.51
CA LEU A 137 -5.12 -4.66 2.91
C LEU A 137 -6.43 -5.44 3.06
N ARG A 138 -7.38 -4.97 3.87
CA ARG A 138 -8.59 -5.73 4.24
C ARG A 138 -9.39 -6.23 3.03
N ARG A 139 -9.64 -5.38 2.04
CA ARG A 139 -10.44 -5.79 0.86
C ARG A 139 -9.70 -6.81 0.01
N LEU A 140 -8.40 -6.64 -0.14
CA LEU A 140 -7.55 -7.58 -0.85
C LEU A 140 -7.57 -8.95 -0.16
N HIS A 141 -7.33 -8.99 1.16
CA HIS A 141 -7.37 -10.26 1.92
C HIS A 141 -8.72 -10.97 1.79
N LEU A 142 -9.84 -10.26 1.92
CA LEU A 142 -11.17 -10.86 1.78
C LEU A 142 -11.41 -11.41 0.36
N ALA A 143 -10.92 -10.74 -0.68
CA ALA A 143 -11.03 -11.20 -2.05
C ALA A 143 -10.18 -12.48 -2.29
N LEU A 144 -8.92 -12.47 -1.85
CA LEU A 144 -8.01 -13.61 -1.93
C LEU A 144 -8.55 -14.80 -1.13
N GLU A 145 -8.98 -14.59 0.13
CA GLU A 145 -9.55 -15.63 0.98
C GLU A 145 -10.72 -16.33 0.29
N ARG A 146 -11.66 -15.59 -0.28
CA ARG A 146 -12.82 -16.16 -1.01
C ARG A 146 -12.39 -17.00 -2.19
N ARG A 147 -11.42 -16.53 -2.98
CA ARG A 147 -10.90 -17.28 -4.14
C ARG A 147 -10.20 -18.57 -3.73
N ILE A 148 -9.30 -18.48 -2.74
CA ILE A 148 -8.57 -19.65 -2.22
C ILE A 148 -9.55 -20.66 -1.59
N ALA A 149 -10.53 -20.18 -0.81
CA ALA A 149 -11.54 -21.04 -0.21
C ALA A 149 -12.38 -21.77 -1.27
N GLN A 150 -12.72 -21.12 -2.38
CA GLN A 150 -13.41 -21.78 -3.50
C GLN A 150 -12.55 -22.86 -4.15
N ALA A 151 -11.26 -22.62 -4.37
CA ALA A 151 -10.34 -23.61 -4.91
C ALA A 151 -10.13 -24.77 -3.93
N HIS A 152 -10.01 -24.50 -2.62
CA HIS A 152 -9.90 -25.49 -1.57
C HIS A 152 -11.15 -26.37 -1.49
N ALA A 153 -12.35 -25.78 -1.54
CA ALA A 153 -13.62 -26.53 -1.54
C ALA A 153 -13.76 -27.45 -2.77
N ASN A 154 -13.10 -27.12 -3.88
CA ASN A 154 -13.04 -27.95 -5.09
C ASN A 154 -11.92 -29.02 -5.06
N GLY A 155 -11.23 -29.19 -3.93
CA GLY A 155 -10.15 -30.16 -3.77
C GLY A 155 -8.85 -29.81 -4.51
N LEU A 156 -8.65 -28.55 -4.91
CA LEU A 156 -7.48 -28.09 -5.65
C LEU A 156 -6.32 -27.70 -4.72
N HIS A 157 -6.56 -27.58 -3.43
CA HIS A 157 -5.56 -27.32 -2.39
C HIS A 157 -5.48 -28.50 -1.40
N PRO A 158 -4.35 -28.66 -0.70
CA PRO A 158 -4.23 -29.65 0.38
C PRO A 158 -5.29 -29.45 1.47
N GLU A 159 -5.79 -30.54 2.07
CA GLU A 159 -6.83 -30.50 3.11
C GLU A 159 -6.47 -29.59 4.30
N GLY A 160 -5.20 -29.56 4.70
CA GLY A 160 -4.71 -28.75 5.83
C GLY A 160 -4.50 -27.27 5.53
N LEU A 161 -4.74 -26.80 4.28
CA LEU A 161 -4.55 -25.39 3.95
C LEU A 161 -5.67 -24.55 4.58
N ASN A 162 -5.28 -23.49 5.31
CA ASN A 162 -6.21 -22.47 5.81
C ASN A 162 -6.32 -21.32 4.80
N PRO A 163 -7.49 -21.14 4.12
CA PRO A 163 -7.63 -20.11 3.08
C PRO A 163 -7.39 -18.68 3.58
N ARG A 164 -7.75 -18.38 4.82
CA ARG A 164 -7.53 -17.08 5.42
C ARG A 164 -6.03 -16.81 5.60
N LEU A 165 -5.27 -17.73 6.17
CA LEU A 165 -3.82 -17.59 6.32
C LEU A 165 -3.14 -17.51 4.96
N ALA A 166 -3.53 -18.35 4.00
CA ALA A 166 -3.00 -18.34 2.64
C ALA A 166 -3.27 -17.01 1.92
N SER A 167 -4.37 -16.30 2.25
CA SER A 167 -4.62 -14.96 1.71
C SER A 167 -3.59 -13.93 2.20
N TYR A 168 -3.19 -13.99 3.47
CA TYR A 168 -2.13 -13.14 4.02
C TYR A 168 -0.77 -13.46 3.39
N GLU A 169 -0.42 -14.75 3.28
CA GLU A 169 0.83 -15.18 2.66
C GLU A 169 0.93 -14.71 1.20
N THR A 170 -0.16 -14.85 0.44
CA THR A 170 -0.21 -14.41 -0.97
C THR A 170 -0.01 -12.92 -1.10
N ALA A 171 -0.70 -12.10 -0.28
CA ALA A 171 -0.55 -10.65 -0.31
C ALA A 171 0.86 -10.23 0.13
N ASN A 172 1.39 -10.81 1.22
CA ASN A 172 2.73 -10.51 1.71
C ASN A 172 3.82 -10.87 0.70
N LEU A 173 3.68 -11.97 -0.03
CA LEU A 173 4.61 -12.34 -1.09
C LEU A 173 4.71 -11.22 -2.15
N VAL A 174 3.57 -10.77 -2.68
CA VAL A 174 3.56 -9.75 -3.73
C VAL A 174 4.03 -8.39 -3.21
N GLU A 175 3.63 -8.00 -1.98
CA GLU A 175 4.16 -6.78 -1.34
C GLU A 175 5.68 -6.85 -1.13
N SER A 176 6.22 -8.01 -0.72
CA SER A 176 7.67 -8.19 -0.53
C SER A 176 8.44 -8.10 -1.85
N VAL A 177 7.89 -8.69 -2.93
CA VAL A 177 8.46 -8.55 -4.27
C VAL A 177 8.46 -7.07 -4.69
N ALA A 178 7.37 -6.35 -4.49
CA ALA A 178 7.27 -4.94 -4.86
C ALA A 178 8.22 -4.06 -4.02
N ALA A 179 8.31 -4.28 -2.71
CA ALA A 179 9.22 -3.57 -1.83
C ALA A 179 10.70 -3.79 -2.19
N GLY A 180 11.05 -5.01 -2.63
CA GLY A 180 12.41 -5.43 -3.00
C GLY A 180 12.68 -5.42 -4.51
N PHE A 181 11.80 -4.86 -5.33
CA PHE A 181 11.87 -4.97 -6.79
C PHE A 181 13.20 -4.52 -7.39
N ASP A 182 13.72 -3.39 -6.94
CA ASP A 182 15.01 -2.87 -7.41
C ASP A 182 16.20 -3.80 -7.06
N LEU A 183 16.11 -4.51 -5.94
CA LEU A 183 17.11 -5.50 -5.57
C LEU A 183 16.99 -6.76 -6.47
N MET A 184 15.78 -7.23 -6.72
CA MET A 184 15.52 -8.40 -7.57
C MET A 184 15.94 -8.16 -9.02
N ARG A 185 15.83 -6.92 -9.53
CA ARG A 185 16.31 -6.54 -10.85
C ARG A 185 17.82 -6.70 -11.07
N ARG A 186 18.58 -6.93 -10.00
CA ARG A 186 20.01 -7.30 -10.10
C ARG A 186 20.19 -8.78 -10.42
N ALA A 187 19.19 -9.60 -10.18
CA ALA A 187 19.23 -11.05 -10.41
C ALA A 187 18.61 -11.43 -11.76
N ASP A 188 17.55 -10.72 -12.19
CA ASP A 188 16.86 -11.04 -13.44
C ASP A 188 16.12 -9.80 -14.01
N THR A 189 15.53 -9.96 -15.21
CA THR A 189 14.76 -8.91 -15.88
C THR A 189 13.46 -8.58 -15.14
N PRO A 190 12.97 -7.34 -15.25
CA PRO A 190 11.66 -6.97 -14.68
C PRO A 190 10.53 -7.92 -15.11
N GLU A 191 10.52 -8.31 -16.38
CA GLU A 191 9.49 -9.19 -16.95
C GLU A 191 9.54 -10.57 -16.31
N ALA A 192 10.73 -11.17 -16.18
CA ALA A 192 10.89 -12.49 -15.55
C ALA A 192 10.43 -12.48 -14.08
N ILE A 193 10.68 -11.39 -13.34
CA ILE A 193 10.23 -11.23 -11.95
C ILE A 193 8.70 -11.19 -11.90
N ILE A 194 8.06 -10.39 -12.76
CA ILE A 194 6.62 -10.22 -12.83
C ILE A 194 5.94 -11.55 -13.20
N GLU A 195 6.41 -12.20 -14.26
CA GLU A 195 5.84 -13.47 -14.74
C GLU A 195 6.00 -14.58 -13.69
N THR A 196 7.19 -14.72 -13.10
CA THR A 196 7.43 -15.70 -12.03
C THR A 196 6.50 -15.45 -10.85
N THR A 197 6.37 -14.19 -10.41
CA THR A 197 5.46 -13.84 -9.31
C THR A 197 4.01 -14.16 -9.67
N ALA A 198 3.59 -13.87 -10.91
CA ALA A 198 2.24 -14.18 -11.37
C ALA A 198 1.97 -15.70 -11.36
N HIS A 199 2.91 -16.54 -11.82
CA HIS A 199 2.78 -17.99 -11.73
C HIS A 199 2.65 -18.49 -10.29
N VAL A 200 3.45 -17.95 -9.37
CA VAL A 200 3.35 -18.30 -7.94
C VAL A 200 1.98 -17.89 -7.38
N VAL A 201 1.51 -16.69 -7.71
CA VAL A 201 0.18 -16.20 -7.30
C VAL A 201 -0.95 -17.09 -7.84
N VAL A 202 -0.89 -17.52 -9.12
CA VAL A 202 -1.85 -18.49 -9.69
C VAL A 202 -1.85 -19.76 -8.87
N LYS A 203 -0.66 -20.32 -8.60
CA LYS A 203 -0.53 -21.56 -7.82
C LYS A 203 -1.13 -21.45 -6.43
N LEU A 204 -0.85 -20.34 -5.72
CA LEU A 204 -1.35 -20.11 -4.37
C LEU A 204 -2.87 -19.86 -4.33
N THR A 205 -3.42 -19.22 -5.36
CA THR A 205 -4.83 -18.81 -5.37
C THR A 205 -5.78 -19.82 -5.99
N THR A 206 -5.29 -20.64 -6.94
CA THR A 206 -6.12 -21.60 -7.70
C THR A 206 -5.76 -23.06 -7.42
N GLY A 207 -4.60 -23.35 -6.82
CA GLY A 207 -4.09 -24.71 -6.59
C GLY A 207 -3.57 -25.42 -7.86
N ARG A 208 -3.54 -24.72 -9.01
CA ARG A 208 -3.18 -25.31 -10.32
C ARG A 208 -1.81 -24.86 -10.79
#